data_ce7e1d13861f64f66237ef83684eb41f
#
_entry.id   ce7e1d13861f64f66237ef83684eb41f
#
_cell.length_a   1.000
_cell.length_b   1.000
_cell.length_c   1.000
_cell.angle_alpha   90.00
_cell.angle_beta   90.00
_cell.angle_gamma   90.00
#
_symmetry.space_group_name_H-M   'P 1'
#
loop_
_entity.id
_entity.type
_entity.pdbx_description
1 polymer ?
#
loop_
_entity_poly.entity_id
_entity_poly.type
_entity_poly.pdbx_seq_one_letter_code
_entity_poly.pdbx_strand_id
1 'polypeptide(L)'
;MNYNLVLHVDSDAPEILSLAFSNATNYRAALPNEDFRMVLVANGPAVKRFTREDRELAEQGEKLAGQGLEIMLCNNALNKFGIDREHLWNSASVVPAGVVELVRLQREGFAYIKP
;
A
#
# COMPACT_ATOMS: atom_id res chain seq x y z
N MET A 1 -19.17 1.92 -13.48
CA MET A 1 -18.91 1.20 -12.21
C MET A 1 -17.65 1.75 -11.56
N ASN A 2 -17.65 1.88 -10.24
CA ASN A 2 -16.49 2.36 -9.50
C ASN A 2 -15.56 1.19 -9.18
N TYR A 3 -14.36 1.20 -9.76
CA TYR A 3 -13.34 0.18 -9.52
C TYR A 3 -12.24 0.65 -8.56
N ASN A 4 -12.47 1.74 -7.83
CA ASN A 4 -11.51 2.18 -6.82
C ASN A 4 -11.31 1.10 -5.77
N LEU A 5 -10.05 0.82 -5.44
CA LEU A 5 -9.67 -0.32 -4.61
C LEU A 5 -8.67 0.11 -3.54
N VAL A 6 -8.89 -0.33 -2.30
CA VAL A 6 -7.87 -0.25 -1.26
C VAL A 6 -7.41 -1.66 -0.88
N LEU A 7 -6.10 -1.87 -0.95
CA LEU A 7 -5.43 -3.07 -0.48
C LEU A 7 -4.87 -2.78 0.91
N HIS A 8 -5.20 -3.62 1.88
CA HIS A 8 -4.79 -3.41 3.27
C HIS A 8 -3.77 -4.46 3.69
N VAL A 9 -2.59 -4.02 4.11
CA VAL A 9 -1.52 -4.91 4.58
C VAL A 9 -1.20 -4.57 6.03
N ASP A 10 -1.31 -5.55 6.92
CA ASP A 10 -1.02 -5.38 8.35
C ASP A 10 -0.02 -6.40 8.90
N SER A 11 0.58 -7.20 8.05
CA SER A 11 1.57 -8.21 8.40
C SER A 11 2.94 -7.84 7.83
N ASP A 12 4.00 -8.16 8.57
CA ASP A 12 5.38 -7.98 8.10
C ASP A 12 5.91 -9.18 7.31
N ALA A 13 5.09 -10.20 7.07
CA ALA A 13 5.48 -11.33 6.25
C ALA A 13 5.68 -10.86 4.80
N PRO A 14 6.89 -11.05 4.23
CA PRO A 14 7.17 -10.56 2.87
C PRO A 14 6.21 -11.10 1.81
N GLU A 15 5.79 -12.36 1.96
CA GLU A 15 4.87 -12.99 1.01
C GLU A 15 3.50 -12.33 0.97
N ILE A 16 3.06 -11.69 2.06
CA ILE A 16 1.78 -10.97 2.08
C ILE A 16 1.89 -9.70 1.22
N LEU A 17 2.98 -8.96 1.35
CA LEU A 17 3.21 -7.79 0.51
C LEU A 17 3.38 -8.18 -0.96
N SER A 18 4.11 -9.26 -1.22
CA SER A 18 4.25 -9.80 -2.58
C SER A 18 2.89 -10.17 -3.18
N LEU A 19 2.01 -10.77 -2.38
CA LEU A 19 0.64 -11.09 -2.82
C LEU A 19 -0.14 -9.81 -3.15
N ALA A 20 -0.03 -8.79 -2.30
CA ALA A 20 -0.67 -7.49 -2.55
C ALA A 20 -0.20 -6.90 -3.88
N PHE A 21 1.10 -6.98 -4.17
CA PHE A 21 1.64 -6.49 -5.44
C PHE A 21 1.14 -7.29 -6.63
N SER A 22 1.03 -8.61 -6.49
CA SER A 22 0.43 -9.45 -7.52
C SER A 22 -1.04 -9.09 -7.75
N ASN A 23 -1.78 -8.87 -6.68
CA ASN A 23 -3.17 -8.44 -6.76
C ASN A 23 -3.29 -7.10 -7.51
N ALA A 24 -2.44 -6.15 -7.20
CA ALA A 24 -2.42 -4.84 -7.87
C ALA A 24 -2.16 -4.99 -9.38
N THR A 25 -1.17 -5.80 -9.73
CA THR A 25 -0.80 -6.06 -11.12
C THR A 25 -1.94 -6.71 -11.88
N ASN A 26 -2.52 -7.77 -11.30
CA ASN A 26 -3.61 -8.52 -11.94
C ASN A 26 -4.89 -7.69 -12.06
N TYR A 27 -5.17 -6.89 -11.05
CA TYR A 27 -6.34 -6.02 -11.04
C TYR A 27 -6.28 -5.03 -12.21
N ARG A 28 -5.14 -4.37 -12.36
CA ARG A 28 -4.94 -3.39 -13.44
C ARG A 28 -4.98 -4.08 -14.81
N ALA A 29 -4.35 -5.24 -14.93
CA ALA A 29 -4.33 -5.98 -16.20
C ALA A 29 -5.74 -6.44 -16.63
N ALA A 30 -6.62 -6.72 -15.68
CA ALA A 30 -7.99 -7.14 -15.96
C ALA A 30 -8.92 -5.96 -16.32
N LEU A 31 -8.49 -4.73 -16.05
CA LEU A 31 -9.31 -3.52 -16.27
C LEU A 31 -8.55 -2.49 -17.15
N PRO A 32 -8.14 -2.88 -18.36
CA PRO A 32 -7.25 -2.04 -19.16
C PRO A 32 -7.90 -0.72 -19.64
N ASN A 33 -9.22 -0.68 -19.69
CA ASN A 33 -9.96 0.49 -20.20
C ASN A 33 -10.69 1.26 -19.12
N GLU A 34 -10.45 0.94 -17.85
CA GLU A 34 -11.11 1.61 -16.72
C GLU A 34 -10.18 2.59 -16.03
N ASP A 35 -10.72 3.74 -15.63
CA ASP A 35 -10.02 4.68 -14.76
C ASP A 35 -10.42 4.40 -13.32
N PHE A 36 -9.42 4.23 -12.46
CA PHE A 36 -9.66 3.99 -11.04
C PHE A 36 -8.42 4.35 -10.23
N ARG A 37 -8.66 4.61 -8.94
CA ARG A 37 -7.56 4.75 -7.99
C ARG A 37 -7.36 3.42 -7.27
N MET A 38 -6.09 3.08 -7.04
CA MET A 38 -5.71 1.93 -6.25
C MET A 38 -4.76 2.40 -5.16
N VAL A 39 -5.14 2.16 -3.92
CA VAL A 39 -4.37 2.59 -2.74
C VAL A 39 -3.97 1.37 -1.95
N LEU A 40 -2.71 1.30 -1.51
CA LEU A 40 -2.25 0.32 -0.57
C LEU A 40 -2.03 1.02 0.76
N VAL A 41 -2.75 0.59 1.81
CA VAL A 41 -2.58 1.11 3.16
C VAL A 41 -1.86 0.06 3.99
N ALA A 42 -0.71 0.43 4.57
CA ALA A 42 0.05 -0.44 5.46
C ALA A 42 0.02 0.12 6.88
N ASN A 43 -0.38 -0.71 7.84
CA ASN A 43 -0.36 -0.37 9.25
C ASN A 43 0.23 -1.52 10.07
N GLY A 44 0.42 -1.30 11.38
CA GLY A 44 1.03 -2.31 12.24
C GLY A 44 2.41 -2.72 11.73
N PRO A 45 2.80 -3.98 11.96
CA PRO A 45 4.15 -4.44 11.57
C PRO A 45 4.43 -4.42 10.07
N ALA A 46 3.40 -4.29 9.22
CA ALA A 46 3.59 -4.21 7.77
C ALA A 46 4.53 -3.08 7.36
N VAL A 47 4.52 -1.96 8.10
CA VAL A 47 5.36 -0.80 7.75
C VAL A 47 6.85 -1.13 7.74
N LYS A 48 7.27 -2.18 8.43
CA LYS A 48 8.67 -2.64 8.46
C LYS A 48 9.19 -3.06 7.09
N ARG A 49 8.32 -3.39 6.15
CA ARG A 49 8.71 -3.87 4.81
C ARG A 49 8.88 -2.75 3.79
N PHE A 50 8.67 -1.50 4.19
CA PHE A 50 8.66 -0.37 3.25
C PHE A 50 9.93 0.48 3.33
N THR A 51 11.03 -0.11 3.81
CA THR A 51 12.34 0.57 3.81
C THR A 51 13.14 0.16 2.58
N ARG A 52 14.09 1.00 2.17
CA ARG A 52 14.95 0.73 1.02
C ARG A 52 15.88 -0.48 1.23
N GLU A 53 15.96 -0.99 2.46
CA GLU A 53 16.74 -2.19 2.77
C GLU A 53 16.13 -3.45 2.16
N ASP A 54 14.81 -3.50 2.04
CA ASP A 54 14.10 -4.56 1.33
C ASP A 54 14.13 -4.28 -0.18
N ARG A 55 15.27 -4.48 -0.80
CA ARG A 55 15.53 -4.02 -2.19
C ARG A 55 14.53 -4.54 -3.20
N GLU A 56 14.26 -5.83 -3.17
CA GLU A 56 13.35 -6.47 -4.13
C GLU A 56 11.94 -5.92 -4.01
N LEU A 57 11.43 -5.82 -2.79
CA LEU A 57 10.12 -5.24 -2.54
C LEU A 57 10.07 -3.76 -2.89
N ALA A 58 11.16 -3.03 -2.60
CA ALA A 58 11.26 -1.61 -2.95
C ALA A 58 11.17 -1.41 -4.47
N GLU A 59 11.89 -2.21 -5.24
CA GLU A 59 11.87 -2.13 -6.71
C GLU A 59 10.47 -2.41 -7.25
N GLN A 60 9.81 -3.44 -6.75
CA GLN A 60 8.44 -3.78 -7.16
C GLN A 60 7.45 -2.67 -6.78
N GLY A 61 7.53 -2.17 -5.56
CA GLY A 61 6.65 -1.12 -5.06
C GLY A 61 6.82 0.20 -5.82
N GLU A 62 8.07 0.60 -6.07
CA GLU A 62 8.34 1.82 -6.83
C GLU A 62 7.84 1.71 -8.28
N LYS A 63 7.98 0.54 -8.88
CA LYS A 63 7.46 0.28 -10.23
C LYS A 63 5.93 0.42 -10.25
N LEU A 64 5.24 -0.19 -9.28
CA LEU A 64 3.78 -0.11 -9.21
C LEU A 64 3.32 1.31 -8.90
N ALA A 65 4.04 2.04 -8.07
CA ALA A 65 3.75 3.45 -7.80
C ALA A 65 3.88 4.29 -9.07
N GLY A 66 4.87 4.00 -9.90
CA GLY A 66 5.02 4.63 -11.21
C GLY A 66 3.86 4.33 -12.14
N GLN A 67 3.13 3.27 -11.89
CA GLN A 67 1.94 2.88 -12.66
C GLN A 67 0.64 3.34 -12.00
N GLY A 68 0.72 4.11 -10.90
CA GLY A 68 -0.44 4.71 -10.27
C GLY A 68 -0.85 4.15 -8.90
N LEU A 69 -0.15 3.14 -8.38
CA LEU A 69 -0.44 2.65 -7.03
C LEU A 69 -0.04 3.72 -6.01
N GLU A 70 -0.98 4.11 -5.15
CA GLU A 70 -0.72 5.05 -4.06
C GLU A 70 -0.40 4.25 -2.80
N ILE A 71 0.77 4.48 -2.20
CA ILE A 71 1.20 3.76 -1.00
C ILE A 71 1.12 4.68 0.19
N MET A 72 0.34 4.30 1.20
CA MET A 72 0.14 5.08 2.42
C MET A 72 0.55 4.28 3.65
N LEU A 73 1.48 4.81 4.43
CA LEU A 73 2.02 4.17 5.62
C LEU A 73 1.51 4.86 6.88
N CYS A 74 1.14 4.05 7.87
CA CYS A 74 0.61 4.53 9.15
C CYS A 74 1.72 5.16 10.00
N ASN A 75 1.59 6.44 10.32
CA ASN A 75 2.57 7.14 11.17
C ASN A 75 2.68 6.53 12.57
N ASN A 76 1.55 6.14 13.16
CA ASN A 76 1.56 5.51 14.48
C ASN A 76 2.39 4.23 14.48
N ALA A 77 2.31 3.44 13.42
CA ALA A 77 3.09 2.22 13.28
C ALA A 77 4.57 2.53 13.09
N LEU A 78 4.90 3.52 12.26
CA LEU A 78 6.29 3.94 12.06
C LEU A 78 6.92 4.36 13.38
N ASN A 79 6.22 5.13 14.18
CA ASN A 79 6.70 5.55 15.51
C ASN A 79 6.86 4.37 16.45
N LYS A 80 5.89 3.47 16.47
CA LYS A 80 5.92 2.29 17.35
C LYS A 80 7.14 1.41 17.07
N PHE A 81 7.48 1.20 15.81
CA PHE A 81 8.58 0.33 15.41
C PHE A 81 9.90 1.08 15.18
N GLY A 82 9.94 2.39 15.48
CA GLY A 82 11.16 3.17 15.40
C GLY A 82 11.74 3.29 13.99
N ILE A 83 10.88 3.35 12.98
CA ILE A 83 11.33 3.41 11.59
C ILE A 83 11.54 4.87 11.18
N ASP A 84 12.76 5.15 10.70
CA ASP A 84 13.13 6.47 10.21
C ASP A 84 12.51 6.69 8.83
N ARG A 85 11.79 7.82 8.68
CA ARG A 85 11.13 8.18 7.42
C ARG A 85 12.11 8.35 6.27
N GLU A 86 13.36 8.71 6.55
CA GLU A 86 14.38 8.87 5.52
C GLU A 86 14.74 7.56 4.83
N HIS A 87 14.45 6.42 5.47
CA HIS A 87 14.74 5.09 4.93
C HIS A 87 13.57 4.50 4.14
N LEU A 88 12.42 5.18 4.11
CA LEU A 88 11.24 4.69 3.40
C LEU A 88 11.38 4.82 1.88
N TRP A 89 10.60 4.04 1.16
CA TRP A 89 10.51 4.16 -0.30
C TRP A 89 10.09 5.58 -0.68
N ASN A 90 10.68 6.11 -1.76
CA ASN A 90 10.40 7.49 -2.20
C ASN A 90 8.94 7.73 -2.53
N SER A 91 8.25 6.72 -3.06
CA SER A 91 6.85 6.83 -3.46
C SER A 91 5.86 6.67 -2.31
N ALA A 92 6.33 6.27 -1.12
CA ALA A 92 5.44 6.06 0.02
C ALA A 92 5.10 7.39 0.67
N SER A 93 3.81 7.58 0.98
CA SER A 93 3.31 8.71 1.75
C SER A 93 3.03 8.25 3.18
N VAL A 94 3.09 9.18 4.13
CA VAL A 94 2.79 8.88 5.54
C VAL A 94 1.47 9.54 5.90
N VAL A 95 0.57 8.78 6.50
CA VAL A 95 -0.72 9.26 7.01
C VAL A 95 -0.75 9.12 8.53
N PRO A 96 -1.50 9.97 9.24
CA PRO A 96 -1.51 9.94 10.72
C PRO A 96 -1.91 8.58 11.30
N ALA A 97 -2.94 7.95 10.75
CA ALA A 97 -3.43 6.65 11.21
C ALA A 97 -3.99 5.87 10.01
N GLY A 98 -3.42 4.69 9.76
CA GLY A 98 -3.86 3.85 8.64
C GLY A 98 -5.32 3.46 8.73
N VAL A 99 -5.80 3.15 9.95
CA VAL A 99 -7.21 2.75 10.13
C VAL A 99 -8.19 3.86 9.76
N VAL A 100 -7.82 5.12 9.97
CA VAL A 100 -8.66 6.26 9.58
C VAL A 100 -8.73 6.35 8.05
N GLU A 101 -7.58 6.17 7.38
CA GLU A 101 -7.54 6.16 5.91
C GLU A 101 -8.38 5.03 5.34
N LEU A 102 -8.35 3.84 5.96
CA LEU A 102 -9.16 2.71 5.52
C LEU A 102 -10.66 3.04 5.58
N VAL A 103 -11.09 3.68 6.67
CA VAL A 103 -12.50 4.09 6.81
C VAL A 103 -12.84 5.14 5.77
N ARG A 104 -11.99 6.16 5.62
CA ARG A 104 -12.23 7.28 4.70
C ARG A 104 -12.36 6.78 3.26
N LEU A 105 -11.44 5.92 2.83
CA LEU A 105 -11.45 5.40 1.47
C LEU A 105 -12.70 4.56 1.19
N GLN A 106 -13.09 3.72 2.14
CA GLN A 106 -14.29 2.91 1.98
C GLN A 106 -15.55 3.77 1.90
N ARG A 107 -15.61 4.85 2.67
CA ARG A 107 -16.73 5.81 2.58
C ARG A 107 -16.76 6.55 1.26
N GLU A 108 -15.61 6.70 0.61
CA GLU A 108 -15.51 7.28 -0.73
C GLU A 108 -15.84 6.27 -1.84
N GLY A 109 -16.22 5.07 -1.48
CA GLY A 109 -16.61 4.05 -2.44
C GLY A 109 -15.54 3.06 -2.86
N PHE A 110 -14.38 3.07 -2.20
CA PHE A 110 -13.33 2.08 -2.47
C PHE A 110 -13.76 0.70 -1.98
N ALA A 111 -13.60 -0.31 -2.82
CA ALA A 111 -13.70 -1.68 -2.36
C ALA A 111 -12.48 -2.02 -1.50
N TYR A 112 -12.64 -2.91 -0.53
CA TYR A 112 -11.60 -3.27 0.42
C TYR A 112 -11.17 -4.72 0.22
N ILE A 113 -9.87 -4.95 0.03
CA ILE A 113 -9.30 -6.29 -0.05
C ILE A 113 -8.13 -6.38 0.93
N LYS A 114 -8.14 -7.43 1.73
CA LYS A 114 -7.02 -7.78 2.61
C LYS A 114 -6.34 -9.02 2.04
N PRO A 115 -5.16 -8.85 1.42
CA PRO A 115 -4.40 -9.96 0.86
C PRO A 115 -3.95 -11.01 1.86
#